data_7132eedb51b780b402d9225ae051119f
#
_entry.id   7132eedb51b780b402d9225ae051119f
#
_cell.length_a   1.000
_cell.length_b   1.000
_cell.length_c   1.000
_cell.angle_alpha   90.00
_cell.angle_beta   90.00
_cell.angle_gamma   90.00
#
_symmetry.space_group_name_H-M   'P 1'
#
loop_
_entity.id
_entity.type
_entity.pdbx_description
1 polymer ?
#
loop_
_entity_poly.entity_id
_entity_poly.type
_entity_poly.pdbx_seq_one_letter_code
_entity_poly.pdbx_strand_id
1 'polypeptide(L)'
;MIYWCMFEVLKKILFIASLSFCHYLLSQDTTVGKHFLNTKSNLSQNKSRIYLAGAGSAAGYGAGLVTLSNAWYQQYPQTSFHFFNDNSDWLQMDKAGHVFGAYTAGKMSMELWRWAGLSRRQRIWTGGLSGTAFMTVVELLDGFSTEWGFSLGDVTANLAGSSLLITQELAWNEQRIHAKFSFHRNDYESYSLNQKADMLFGMRATERMLKDYNGQTYWLSINLKSFARQSKLPAWLNIAIGYGAEGMFGGTENFLQDANGNILFDRRDIPRYRKWYLSPDIDLTKIKTRSHFLRAGFFLLNSLKFPAPSVGFSKKGIEWNWIHF
;
A
#
# COMPACT_ATOMS: atom_id res chain seq x y z
N MET A 1 7.84 24.80 -15.31
CA MET A 1 9.31 24.91 -15.07
C MET A 1 9.66 24.51 -13.64
N ILE A 2 8.89 24.88 -12.61
CA ILE A 2 9.11 24.52 -11.18
C ILE A 2 8.93 23.01 -10.94
N TYR A 3 7.97 22.35 -11.56
CA TYR A 3 7.73 20.89 -11.48
C TYR A 3 8.96 20.07 -11.89
N TRP A 4 9.59 20.45 -12.98
CA TRP A 4 10.76 19.75 -13.49
C TRP A 4 11.96 19.90 -12.55
N CYS A 5 12.11 21.09 -11.96
CA CYS A 5 13.18 21.36 -11.00
C CYS A 5 12.98 20.61 -9.67
N MET A 6 11.75 20.58 -9.12
CA MET A 6 11.43 19.89 -7.87
C MET A 6 11.51 18.37 -8.03
N PHE A 7 11.06 17.83 -9.14
CA PHE A 7 11.14 16.42 -9.48
C PHE A 7 12.60 15.97 -9.70
N GLU A 8 13.43 16.79 -10.32
CA GLU A 8 14.87 16.56 -10.47
C GLU A 8 15.62 16.64 -9.12
N VAL A 9 15.23 17.55 -8.25
CA VAL A 9 15.77 17.64 -6.88
C VAL A 9 15.38 16.40 -6.07
N LEU A 10 14.12 15.97 -6.15
CA LEU A 10 13.63 14.79 -5.43
C LEU A 10 14.31 13.50 -5.93
N LYS A 11 14.49 13.34 -7.25
CA LYS A 11 15.29 12.24 -7.84
C LYS A 11 16.72 12.23 -7.30
N LYS A 12 17.36 13.41 -7.25
CA LYS A 12 18.72 13.54 -6.71
C LYS A 12 18.79 13.21 -5.23
N ILE A 13 17.84 13.68 -4.43
CA ILE A 13 17.76 13.38 -2.99
C ILE A 13 17.56 11.88 -2.76
N LEU A 14 16.63 11.23 -3.46
CA LEU A 14 16.39 9.79 -3.35
C LEU A 14 17.58 8.97 -3.82
N PHE A 15 18.24 9.39 -4.90
CA PHE A 15 19.44 8.74 -5.42
C PHE A 15 20.64 8.90 -4.45
N ILE A 16 20.87 10.09 -3.92
CA ILE A 16 21.93 10.36 -2.93
C ILE A 16 21.62 9.64 -1.63
N ALA A 17 20.38 9.66 -1.15
CA ALA A 17 19.96 8.95 0.06
C ALA A 17 20.16 7.44 -0.08
N SER A 18 19.82 6.84 -1.23
CA SER A 18 20.02 5.41 -1.50
C SER A 18 21.50 5.03 -1.59
N LEU A 19 22.33 5.86 -2.22
CA LEU A 19 23.78 5.66 -2.30
C LEU A 19 24.45 5.84 -0.93
N SER A 20 24.10 6.88 -0.20
CA SER A 20 24.64 7.15 1.16
C SER A 20 24.24 6.04 2.12
N PHE A 21 23.03 5.52 2.01
CA PHE A 21 22.53 4.41 2.78
C PHE A 21 23.22 3.08 2.43
N CYS A 22 23.46 2.80 1.14
CA CYS A 22 24.28 1.68 0.70
C CYS A 22 25.72 1.79 1.23
N HIS A 23 26.30 3.00 1.21
CA HIS A 23 27.64 3.26 1.76
C HIS A 23 27.68 3.04 3.28
N TYR A 24 26.68 3.52 4.01
CA TYR A 24 26.54 3.30 5.46
C TYR A 24 26.44 1.81 5.79
N LEU A 25 25.63 1.03 5.06
CA LEU A 25 25.52 -0.41 5.25
C LEU A 25 26.84 -1.15 4.97
N LEU A 26 27.62 -0.72 3.98
CA LEU A 26 28.91 -1.28 3.64
C LEU A 26 29.99 -0.90 4.65
N SER A 27 29.89 0.26 5.34
CA SER A 27 30.85 0.73 6.32
C SER A 27 30.70 0.08 7.70
N GLN A 28 29.56 -0.56 7.99
CA GLN A 28 29.29 -1.22 9.27
C GLN A 28 29.98 -2.59 9.46
N ASP A 29 30.83 -3.00 8.55
CA ASP A 29 31.52 -4.31 8.58
C ASP A 29 32.73 -4.36 9.56
N THR A 30 32.97 -3.33 10.35
CA THR A 30 34.03 -3.31 11.35
C THR A 30 33.47 -2.97 12.74
N THR A 31 33.37 -4.02 13.56
CA THR A 31 33.31 -3.94 15.03
C THR A 31 32.10 -3.33 15.71
N VAL A 32 30.97 -4.07 15.80
CA VAL A 32 30.14 -4.02 17.03
C VAL A 32 29.40 -5.37 17.22
N GLY A 33 29.72 -6.05 18.34
CA GLY A 33 28.78 -6.90 19.04
C GLY A 33 28.70 -8.37 18.64
N LYS A 34 29.73 -9.16 18.93
CA LYS A 34 29.68 -10.62 19.04
C LYS A 34 28.87 -11.09 20.27
N HIS A 35 27.65 -10.67 20.47
CA HIS A 35 26.76 -11.32 21.42
C HIS A 35 25.33 -10.83 21.18
N PHE A 36 24.53 -11.64 20.66
CA PHE A 36 23.09 -11.89 20.69
C PHE A 36 22.56 -12.26 19.30
N LEU A 37 21.99 -13.46 19.23
CA LEU A 37 21.31 -14.08 18.11
C LEU A 37 22.21 -14.65 16.99
N ASN A 38 22.82 -15.77 17.33
CA ASN A 38 23.52 -16.66 16.41
C ASN A 38 22.50 -17.46 15.58
N THR A 39 22.05 -16.90 14.48
CA THR A 39 21.57 -17.66 13.35
C THR A 39 22.39 -17.24 12.13
N LYS A 40 23.46 -18.01 11.88
CA LYS A 40 24.29 -17.88 10.70
C LYS A 40 23.42 -18.00 9.45
N SER A 41 23.01 -16.89 8.84
CA SER A 41 22.74 -16.87 7.42
C SER A 41 24.12 -16.89 6.73
N ASN A 42 24.56 -18.03 6.22
CA ASN A 42 25.81 -18.21 5.47
C ASN A 42 25.75 -17.58 4.06
N LEU A 43 24.98 -16.53 3.86
CA LEU A 43 25.03 -15.70 2.67
C LEU A 43 26.09 -14.61 2.93
N SER A 44 27.29 -14.78 2.39
CA SER A 44 28.28 -13.71 2.37
C SER A 44 27.64 -12.48 1.71
N GLN A 45 27.79 -11.32 2.34
CA GLN A 45 27.31 -10.05 1.75
C GLN A 45 27.99 -9.87 0.40
N ASN A 46 27.17 -9.82 -0.65
CA ASN A 46 27.67 -9.58 -2.01
C ASN A 46 27.47 -8.11 -2.33
N LYS A 47 28.58 -7.34 -2.36
CA LYS A 47 28.56 -5.90 -2.64
C LYS A 47 27.76 -5.55 -3.90
N SER A 48 27.94 -6.33 -4.98
CA SER A 48 27.19 -6.11 -6.23
C SER A 48 25.68 -6.24 -6.04
N ARG A 49 25.22 -7.23 -5.25
CA ARG A 49 23.79 -7.40 -4.96
C ARG A 49 23.24 -6.27 -4.09
N ILE A 50 24.04 -5.73 -3.16
CA ILE A 50 23.64 -4.57 -2.34
C ILE A 50 23.44 -3.35 -3.23
N TYR A 51 24.37 -3.07 -4.16
CA TYR A 51 24.21 -1.98 -5.11
C TYR A 51 23.00 -2.19 -6.04
N LEU A 52 22.80 -3.41 -6.53
CA LEU A 52 21.63 -3.75 -7.36
C LEU A 52 20.32 -3.61 -6.59
N ALA A 53 20.29 -4.00 -5.31
CA ALA A 53 19.11 -3.83 -4.47
C ALA A 53 18.82 -2.34 -4.20
N GLY A 54 19.86 -1.55 -3.94
CA GLY A 54 19.73 -0.09 -3.78
C GLY A 54 19.23 0.58 -5.06
N ALA A 55 19.82 0.26 -6.21
CA ALA A 55 19.39 0.79 -7.50
C ALA A 55 17.97 0.32 -7.86
N GLY A 56 17.64 -0.95 -7.61
CA GLY A 56 16.31 -1.51 -7.84
C GLY A 56 15.24 -0.85 -6.95
N SER A 57 15.55 -0.58 -5.67
CA SER A 57 14.67 0.16 -4.77
C SER A 57 14.46 1.59 -5.26
N ALA A 58 15.52 2.29 -5.65
CA ALA A 58 15.43 3.65 -6.17
C ALA A 58 14.61 3.71 -7.47
N ALA A 59 14.83 2.76 -8.38
CA ALA A 59 14.07 2.65 -9.63
C ALA A 59 12.59 2.34 -9.36
N GLY A 60 12.30 1.38 -8.46
CA GLY A 60 10.93 0.99 -8.12
C GLY A 60 10.15 2.13 -7.44
N TYR A 61 10.75 2.79 -6.45
CA TYR A 61 10.13 3.95 -5.80
C TYR A 61 10.01 5.15 -6.75
N GLY A 62 11.03 5.39 -7.58
CA GLY A 62 10.96 6.42 -8.61
C GLY A 62 9.84 6.19 -9.62
N ALA A 63 9.69 4.95 -10.12
CA ALA A 63 8.59 4.58 -11.00
C ALA A 63 7.23 4.71 -10.31
N GLY A 64 7.14 4.33 -9.03
CA GLY A 64 5.95 4.55 -8.21
C GLY A 64 5.56 6.01 -8.12
N LEU A 65 6.51 6.91 -7.77
CA LEU A 65 6.27 8.35 -7.71
C LEU A 65 5.86 8.94 -9.06
N VAL A 66 6.48 8.50 -10.17
CA VAL A 66 6.07 8.93 -11.52
C VAL A 66 4.64 8.50 -11.82
N THR A 67 4.27 7.27 -11.48
CA THR A 67 2.92 6.74 -11.69
C THR A 67 1.90 7.54 -10.88
N LEU A 68 2.18 7.78 -9.61
CA LEU A 68 1.34 8.59 -8.73
C LEU A 68 1.24 10.04 -9.22
N SER A 69 2.37 10.63 -9.63
CA SER A 69 2.40 12.00 -10.19
C SER A 69 1.50 12.13 -11.42
N ASN A 70 1.57 11.17 -12.34
CA ASN A 70 0.73 11.17 -13.53
C ASN A 70 -0.76 10.93 -13.20
N ALA A 71 -1.05 10.14 -12.16
CA ALA A 71 -2.41 9.83 -11.78
C ALA A 71 -3.09 10.99 -11.02
N TRP A 72 -2.37 11.68 -10.15
CA TRP A 72 -2.96 12.66 -9.23
C TRP A 72 -2.47 14.09 -9.47
N TYR A 73 -1.15 14.35 -9.52
CA TYR A 73 -0.62 15.71 -9.39
C TYR A 73 -0.64 16.55 -10.68
N GLN A 74 -0.59 15.91 -11.87
CA GLN A 74 -0.52 16.66 -13.13
C GLN A 74 -1.81 17.46 -13.45
N GLN A 75 -2.93 17.10 -12.85
CA GLN A 75 -4.24 17.70 -13.16
C GLN A 75 -4.55 18.90 -12.26
N TYR A 76 -3.79 19.11 -11.19
CA TYR A 76 -4.09 20.14 -10.19
C TYR A 76 -2.94 21.14 -10.04
N PRO A 77 -3.27 22.44 -9.80
CA PRO A 77 -2.26 23.45 -9.51
C PRO A 77 -1.48 23.15 -8.24
N GLN A 78 -0.29 23.70 -8.15
CA GLN A 78 0.49 23.68 -6.91
C GLN A 78 0.24 24.94 -6.08
N THR A 79 0.41 24.78 -4.77
CA THR A 79 0.32 25.86 -3.79
C THR A 79 1.52 25.80 -2.82
N SER A 80 1.58 26.72 -1.86
CA SER A 80 2.54 26.64 -0.76
C SER A 80 2.22 25.44 0.12
N PHE A 81 3.25 24.87 0.74
CA PHE A 81 3.08 23.72 1.64
C PHE A 81 2.07 24.03 2.75
N HIS A 82 1.12 23.12 2.95
CA HIS A 82 0.12 23.24 4.01
C HIS A 82 -0.27 21.88 4.57
N PHE A 83 -0.78 21.90 5.81
CA PHE A 83 -1.37 20.73 6.46
C PHE A 83 -2.85 20.66 6.15
N PHE A 84 -3.35 19.43 6.04
CA PHE A 84 -4.75 19.17 5.82
C PHE A 84 -5.24 18.02 6.73
N ASN A 85 -6.44 18.16 7.28
CA ASN A 85 -7.04 17.12 8.10
C ASN A 85 -8.12 16.38 7.30
N ASP A 86 -7.75 15.32 6.65
CA ASP A 86 -8.58 14.46 5.82
C ASP A 86 -9.09 13.20 6.56
N ASN A 87 -9.02 13.19 7.89
CA ASN A 87 -9.39 12.00 8.68
C ASN A 87 -10.87 11.59 8.52
N SER A 88 -11.74 12.47 8.06
CA SER A 88 -13.16 12.18 7.77
C SER A 88 -13.39 11.77 6.30
N ASP A 89 -12.41 12.02 5.44
CA ASP A 89 -12.57 11.91 4.00
C ASP A 89 -12.64 10.46 3.52
N TRP A 90 -13.38 10.26 2.45
CA TRP A 90 -13.53 8.98 1.76
C TRP A 90 -13.81 7.80 2.69
N LEU A 91 -14.45 8.04 3.85
CA LEU A 91 -14.72 7.05 4.90
C LEU A 91 -13.45 6.29 5.32
N GLN A 92 -12.28 6.93 5.35
CA GLN A 92 -10.96 6.40 5.70
C GLN A 92 -10.42 5.31 4.71
N MET A 93 -10.97 5.20 3.50
CA MET A 93 -10.43 4.29 2.49
C MET A 93 -9.00 4.67 2.10
N ASP A 94 -8.72 5.96 2.06
CA ASP A 94 -7.39 6.51 1.86
C ASP A 94 -6.39 6.02 2.92
N LYS A 95 -6.75 6.11 4.21
CA LYS A 95 -5.93 5.59 5.32
C LYS A 95 -5.64 4.09 5.19
N ALA A 96 -6.65 3.31 4.77
CA ALA A 96 -6.45 1.88 4.50
C ALA A 96 -5.49 1.66 3.33
N GLY A 97 -5.53 2.53 2.29
CA GLY A 97 -4.57 2.58 1.19
C GLY A 97 -3.15 2.85 1.66
N HIS A 98 -2.97 3.81 2.56
CA HIS A 98 -1.68 4.16 3.16
C HIS A 98 -1.09 3.00 3.99
N VAL A 99 -1.89 2.32 4.81
CA VAL A 99 -1.48 1.11 5.54
C VAL A 99 -1.02 0.02 4.56
N PHE A 100 -1.82 -0.27 3.54
CA PHE A 100 -1.50 -1.27 2.52
C PHE A 100 -0.25 -0.91 1.72
N GLY A 101 -0.13 0.34 1.29
CA GLY A 101 1.00 0.86 0.52
C GLY A 101 2.31 0.74 1.28
N ALA A 102 2.35 1.22 2.53
CA ALA A 102 3.52 1.16 3.39
C ALA A 102 3.93 -0.30 3.73
N TYR A 103 2.94 -1.17 4.06
CA TYR A 103 3.17 -2.59 4.29
C TYR A 103 3.76 -3.27 3.05
N THR A 104 3.16 -3.08 1.90
CA THR A 104 3.54 -3.77 0.65
C THR A 104 4.90 -3.31 0.14
N ALA A 105 5.14 -1.99 0.10
CA ALA A 105 6.42 -1.43 -0.31
C ALA A 105 7.55 -1.87 0.65
N GLY A 106 7.31 -1.85 1.95
CA GLY A 106 8.25 -2.34 2.95
C GLY A 106 8.54 -3.84 2.81
N LYS A 107 7.52 -4.66 2.55
CA LYS A 107 7.64 -6.11 2.34
C LYS A 107 8.48 -6.42 1.09
N MET A 108 8.25 -5.72 -0.01
CA MET A 108 9.02 -5.88 -1.24
C MET A 108 10.49 -5.48 -1.02
N SER A 109 10.72 -4.37 -0.36
CA SER A 109 12.07 -3.90 -0.01
C SER A 109 12.79 -4.87 0.93
N MET A 110 12.12 -5.37 1.97
CA MET A 110 12.70 -6.34 2.90
C MET A 110 13.15 -7.63 2.19
N GLU A 111 12.36 -8.11 1.23
CA GLU A 111 12.70 -9.29 0.42
C GLU A 111 13.88 -9.02 -0.50
N LEU A 112 13.95 -7.83 -1.11
CA LEU A 112 15.06 -7.42 -1.96
C LEU A 112 16.37 -7.33 -1.16
N TRP A 113 16.34 -6.77 0.05
CA TRP A 113 17.48 -6.74 0.95
C TRP A 113 17.87 -8.11 1.48
N ARG A 114 16.90 -9.03 1.65
CA ARG A 114 17.18 -10.42 1.95
C ARG A 114 17.95 -11.10 0.81
N TRP A 115 17.53 -10.87 -0.43
CA TRP A 115 18.24 -11.36 -1.61
C TRP A 115 19.67 -10.79 -1.73
N ALA A 116 19.87 -9.54 -1.33
CA ALA A 116 21.18 -8.88 -1.30
C ALA A 116 22.12 -9.44 -0.21
N GLY A 117 21.60 -10.24 0.73
CA GLY A 117 22.38 -10.89 1.78
C GLY A 117 22.51 -10.06 3.07
N LEU A 118 21.65 -9.05 3.29
CA LEU A 118 21.60 -8.33 4.55
C LEU A 118 21.18 -9.26 5.69
N SER A 119 21.78 -9.02 6.87
CA SER A 119 21.36 -9.72 8.10
C SER A 119 19.88 -9.49 8.39
N ARG A 120 19.28 -10.41 9.18
CA ARG A 120 17.87 -10.30 9.56
C ARG A 120 17.53 -8.93 10.17
N ARG A 121 18.35 -8.45 11.11
CA ARG A 121 18.12 -7.16 11.76
C ARG A 121 18.18 -5.99 10.77
N GLN A 122 19.20 -5.97 9.92
CA GLN A 122 19.35 -4.93 8.90
C GLN A 122 18.12 -4.91 7.98
N ARG A 123 17.75 -6.04 7.32
CA ARG A 123 16.64 -6.07 6.37
C ARG A 123 15.29 -5.73 7.00
N ILE A 124 15.05 -6.07 8.28
CA ILE A 124 13.79 -5.72 8.96
C ILE A 124 13.66 -4.20 9.08
N TRP A 125 14.70 -3.52 9.55
CA TRP A 125 14.62 -2.08 9.74
C TRP A 125 14.73 -1.31 8.43
N THR A 126 15.69 -1.63 7.57
CA THR A 126 15.89 -0.93 6.30
C THR A 126 14.74 -1.18 5.33
N GLY A 127 14.33 -2.44 5.17
CA GLY A 127 13.23 -2.82 4.30
C GLY A 127 11.88 -2.39 4.90
N GLY A 128 11.66 -2.69 6.18
CA GLY A 128 10.39 -2.41 6.84
C GLY A 128 10.04 -0.92 6.90
N LEU A 129 11.01 -0.04 7.19
CA LEU A 129 10.79 1.41 7.25
C LEU A 129 10.77 2.07 5.87
N SER A 130 11.28 1.42 4.82
CA SER A 130 11.31 2.02 3.48
C SER A 130 9.90 2.26 2.93
N GLY A 131 8.90 1.46 3.33
CA GLY A 131 7.51 1.67 2.97
C GLY A 131 6.96 2.98 3.55
N THR A 132 7.15 3.22 4.86
CA THR A 132 6.80 4.50 5.48
C THR A 132 7.55 5.66 4.82
N ALA A 133 8.87 5.51 4.58
CA ALA A 133 9.65 6.58 3.96
C ALA A 133 9.13 6.94 2.56
N PHE A 134 8.81 5.95 1.73
CA PHE A 134 8.22 6.15 0.41
C PHE A 134 6.86 6.86 0.49
N MET A 135 5.96 6.37 1.33
CA MET A 135 4.62 6.95 1.49
C MET A 135 4.66 8.34 2.13
N THR A 136 5.65 8.64 2.99
CA THR A 136 5.85 10.00 3.53
C THR A 136 6.30 10.98 2.43
N VAL A 137 7.04 10.51 1.41
CA VAL A 137 7.34 11.36 0.24
C VAL A 137 6.07 11.69 -0.54
N VAL A 138 5.12 10.77 -0.64
CA VAL A 138 3.80 11.05 -1.23
C VAL A 138 3.09 12.14 -0.43
N GLU A 139 3.04 12.02 0.90
CA GLU A 139 2.44 13.04 1.78
C GLU A 139 3.10 14.43 1.63
N LEU A 140 4.43 14.45 1.46
CA LEU A 140 5.13 15.72 1.19
C LEU A 140 4.70 16.34 -0.15
N LEU A 141 4.40 15.53 -1.17
CA LEU A 141 3.88 16.02 -2.44
C LEU A 141 2.43 16.52 -2.30
N ASP A 142 1.60 15.83 -1.52
CA ASP A 142 0.24 16.24 -1.21
C ASP A 142 0.21 17.59 -0.50
N GLY A 143 1.18 17.85 0.39
CA GLY A 143 1.36 19.13 1.06
C GLY A 143 1.52 20.35 0.13
N PHE A 144 1.87 20.14 -1.14
CA PHE A 144 1.99 21.19 -2.16
C PHE A 144 0.83 21.20 -3.17
N SER A 145 -0.18 20.36 -3.03
CA SER A 145 -1.34 20.30 -3.92
C SER A 145 -2.45 21.26 -3.47
N THR A 146 -3.17 21.87 -4.40
CA THR A 146 -4.36 22.67 -4.06
C THR A 146 -5.55 21.82 -3.62
N GLU A 147 -5.59 20.55 -3.95
CA GLU A 147 -6.71 19.65 -3.68
C GLU A 147 -6.54 18.83 -2.39
N TRP A 148 -5.29 18.66 -1.96
CA TRP A 148 -4.90 17.88 -0.77
C TRP A 148 -3.96 18.73 0.09
N GLY A 149 -3.44 18.17 1.13
CA GLY A 149 -2.41 18.75 1.97
C GLY A 149 -1.68 17.65 2.72
N PHE A 150 -0.64 18.00 3.45
CA PHE A 150 0.10 17.04 4.29
C PHE A 150 -0.78 16.55 5.44
N SER A 151 -1.09 15.27 5.46
CA SER A 151 -1.95 14.64 6.47
C SER A 151 -1.14 13.90 7.53
N LEU A 152 -1.29 14.29 8.79
CA LEU A 152 -0.75 13.52 9.93
C LEU A 152 -1.46 12.17 10.09
N GLY A 153 -2.73 12.07 9.65
CA GLY A 153 -3.49 10.84 9.62
C GLY A 153 -2.83 9.81 8.71
N ASP A 154 -2.38 10.23 7.52
CA ASP A 154 -1.73 9.37 6.54
C ASP A 154 -0.31 8.96 6.97
N VAL A 155 0.44 9.87 7.58
CA VAL A 155 1.72 9.51 8.20
C VAL A 155 1.53 8.44 9.28
N THR A 156 0.47 8.55 10.09
CA THR A 156 0.13 7.55 11.12
C THR A 156 -0.26 6.21 10.47
N ALA A 157 -1.05 6.23 9.39
CA ALA A 157 -1.41 5.04 8.63
C ALA A 157 -0.18 4.37 7.99
N ASN A 158 0.76 5.16 7.45
CA ASN A 158 2.03 4.67 6.92
C ASN A 158 2.87 3.96 7.99
N LEU A 159 2.96 4.55 9.18
CA LEU A 159 3.63 3.94 10.33
C LEU A 159 2.93 2.65 10.77
N ALA A 160 1.59 2.60 10.77
CA ALA A 160 0.84 1.40 11.10
C ALA A 160 1.12 0.24 10.12
N GLY A 161 1.19 0.53 8.81
CA GLY A 161 1.53 -0.46 7.79
C GLY A 161 2.93 -1.05 7.97
N SER A 162 3.94 -0.21 8.15
CA SER A 162 5.31 -0.65 8.43
C SER A 162 5.43 -1.36 9.78
N SER A 163 4.70 -0.92 10.79
CA SER A 163 4.66 -1.59 12.11
C SER A 163 4.07 -2.98 12.01
N LEU A 164 2.99 -3.18 11.25
CA LEU A 164 2.42 -4.50 10.99
C LEU A 164 3.44 -5.45 10.37
N LEU A 165 4.27 -4.97 9.44
CA LEU A 165 5.33 -5.75 8.81
C LEU A 165 6.47 -6.07 9.78
N ILE A 166 7.02 -5.05 10.45
CA ILE A 166 8.21 -5.14 11.29
C ILE A 166 7.95 -6.00 12.53
N THR A 167 6.83 -5.79 13.21
CA THR A 167 6.52 -6.51 14.45
C THR A 167 6.36 -8.00 14.22
N GLN A 168 5.77 -8.43 13.12
CA GLN A 168 5.66 -9.83 12.75
C GLN A 168 7.02 -10.47 12.47
N GLU A 169 7.90 -9.78 11.73
CA GLU A 169 9.27 -10.27 11.50
C GLU A 169 10.07 -10.35 12.79
N LEU A 170 9.92 -9.39 13.70
CA LEU A 170 10.60 -9.42 15.00
C LEU A 170 10.09 -10.55 15.90
N ALA A 171 8.76 -10.68 16.00
CA ALA A 171 8.14 -11.64 16.92
C ALA A 171 8.18 -13.09 16.40
N TRP A 172 7.95 -13.28 15.10
CA TRP A 172 7.70 -14.62 14.54
C TRP A 172 8.69 -15.05 13.45
N ASN A 173 9.49 -14.12 12.91
CA ASN A 173 10.37 -14.34 11.77
C ASN A 173 9.59 -14.81 10.51
N GLU A 174 8.33 -14.49 10.45
CA GLU A 174 7.43 -14.78 9.33
C GLU A 174 6.24 -13.81 9.35
N GLN A 175 5.66 -13.56 8.19
CA GLN A 175 4.39 -12.85 8.08
C GLN A 175 3.25 -13.86 8.22
N ARG A 176 2.41 -13.68 9.24
CA ARG A 176 1.21 -14.50 9.50
C ARG A 176 -0.07 -13.79 9.14
N ILE A 177 0.00 -12.46 9.11
CA ILE A 177 -1.08 -11.55 8.73
C ILE A 177 -0.58 -10.73 7.56
N HIS A 178 -1.26 -10.81 6.42
CA HIS A 178 -0.89 -10.10 5.20
C HIS A 178 -1.89 -8.98 4.94
N ALA A 179 -1.41 -7.76 4.71
CA ALA A 179 -2.22 -6.74 4.09
C ALA A 179 -2.37 -7.08 2.60
N LYS A 180 -3.61 -7.12 2.12
CA LYS A 180 -3.94 -7.44 0.73
C LYS A 180 -4.96 -6.44 0.18
N PHE A 181 -5.08 -6.43 -1.13
CA PHE A 181 -5.94 -5.51 -1.87
C PHE A 181 -6.78 -6.27 -2.90
N SER A 182 -7.99 -5.82 -3.10
CA SER A 182 -8.81 -6.20 -4.24
C SER A 182 -9.55 -4.99 -4.81
N PHE A 183 -9.93 -5.07 -6.06
CA PHE A 183 -10.62 -4.02 -6.77
C PHE A 183 -11.64 -4.60 -7.74
N HIS A 184 -12.82 -4.00 -7.79
CA HIS A 184 -13.82 -4.19 -8.83
C HIS A 184 -14.29 -2.83 -9.34
N ARG A 185 -14.65 -2.75 -10.60
CA ARG A 185 -15.24 -1.54 -11.15
C ARG A 185 -16.73 -1.54 -10.83
N ASN A 186 -17.22 -0.43 -10.27
CA ASN A 186 -18.63 -0.20 -10.08
C ASN A 186 -19.25 0.40 -11.35
N ASP A 187 -20.38 -0.15 -11.75
CA ASP A 187 -21.28 0.44 -12.74
C ASP A 187 -22.51 0.99 -12.03
N TYR A 188 -22.81 2.26 -12.25
CA TYR A 188 -23.93 2.94 -11.60
C TYR A 188 -25.16 2.95 -12.53
N GLU A 189 -26.36 2.87 -11.93
CA GLU A 189 -27.62 2.80 -12.68
C GLU A 189 -27.86 4.02 -13.58
N SER A 190 -27.43 5.21 -13.18
CA SER A 190 -27.64 6.41 -13.95
C SER A 190 -26.41 6.81 -14.76
N TYR A 191 -26.64 7.29 -16.00
CA TYR A 191 -25.58 7.80 -16.86
C TYR A 191 -24.81 8.96 -16.22
N SER A 192 -25.51 9.86 -15.52
CA SER A 192 -24.90 11.00 -14.84
C SER A 192 -23.95 10.59 -13.71
N LEU A 193 -24.26 9.51 -12.97
CA LEU A 193 -23.37 8.97 -11.94
C LEU A 193 -22.13 8.32 -12.55
N ASN A 194 -22.30 7.59 -13.68
CA ASN A 194 -21.16 7.02 -14.39
C ASN A 194 -20.23 8.13 -14.92
N GLN A 195 -20.79 9.20 -15.51
CA GLN A 195 -20.00 10.35 -15.93
C GLN A 195 -19.26 11.01 -14.74
N LYS A 196 -19.96 11.23 -13.62
CA LYS A 196 -19.33 11.80 -12.42
C LYS A 196 -18.20 10.91 -11.90
N ALA A 197 -18.42 9.60 -11.90
CA ALA A 197 -17.40 8.63 -11.51
C ALA A 197 -16.21 8.63 -12.47
N ASP A 198 -16.43 8.75 -13.79
CA ASP A 198 -15.37 8.88 -14.78
C ASP A 198 -14.55 10.17 -14.60
N MET A 199 -15.20 11.27 -14.25
CA MET A 199 -14.53 12.54 -13.94
C MET A 199 -13.68 12.47 -12.66
N LEU A 200 -14.18 11.82 -11.61
CA LEU A 200 -13.47 11.74 -10.32
C LEU A 200 -12.35 10.70 -10.34
N PHE A 201 -12.62 9.54 -10.89
CA PHE A 201 -11.77 8.36 -10.72
C PHE A 201 -11.05 7.94 -12.00
N GLY A 202 -11.32 8.63 -13.11
CA GLY A 202 -10.75 8.31 -14.41
C GLY A 202 -11.53 7.24 -15.17
N MET A 203 -11.22 7.12 -16.46
CA MET A 203 -11.89 6.18 -17.38
C MET A 203 -11.15 4.84 -17.50
N ARG A 204 -9.83 4.86 -17.31
CA ARG A 204 -8.97 3.67 -17.46
C ARG A 204 -9.05 2.77 -16.24
N ALA A 205 -9.00 1.45 -16.45
CA ALA A 205 -9.03 0.48 -15.36
C ALA A 205 -7.92 0.71 -14.31
N THR A 206 -6.73 1.12 -14.73
CA THR A 206 -5.60 1.42 -13.83
C THR A 206 -5.84 2.67 -12.99
N GLU A 207 -6.46 3.72 -13.55
CA GLU A 207 -6.84 4.92 -12.80
C GLU A 207 -7.93 4.61 -11.79
N ARG A 208 -8.98 3.86 -12.22
CA ARG A 208 -10.04 3.40 -11.33
C ARG A 208 -9.51 2.57 -10.18
N MET A 209 -8.61 1.63 -10.46
CA MET A 209 -7.99 0.81 -9.40
C MET A 209 -7.27 1.65 -8.35
N LEU A 210 -6.70 2.80 -8.75
CA LEU A 210 -5.97 3.69 -7.84
C LEU A 210 -6.88 4.70 -7.14
N LYS A 211 -7.92 5.23 -7.81
CA LYS A 211 -8.70 6.38 -7.34
C LYS A 211 -10.12 6.03 -6.86
N ASP A 212 -10.73 4.95 -7.37
CA ASP A 212 -12.12 4.63 -7.07
C ASP A 212 -12.25 3.86 -5.77
N TYR A 213 -12.30 4.59 -4.68
CA TYR A 213 -12.47 4.04 -3.35
C TYR A 213 -13.75 3.23 -3.17
N ASN A 214 -14.78 3.42 -4.03
CA ASN A 214 -16.01 2.60 -3.97
C ASN A 214 -15.77 1.16 -4.46
N GLY A 215 -14.75 0.94 -5.30
CA GLY A 215 -14.42 -0.38 -5.84
C GLY A 215 -13.29 -1.08 -5.10
N GLN A 216 -12.63 -0.39 -4.18
CA GLN A 216 -11.49 -0.92 -3.45
C GLN A 216 -11.91 -1.66 -2.19
N THR A 217 -11.21 -2.76 -1.88
CA THR A 217 -11.32 -3.42 -0.58
C THR A 217 -9.92 -3.75 -0.07
N TYR A 218 -9.62 -3.34 1.14
CA TYR A 218 -8.36 -3.63 1.85
C TYR A 218 -8.59 -4.75 2.86
N TRP A 219 -7.69 -5.72 2.87
CA TRP A 219 -7.85 -6.96 3.62
C TRP A 219 -6.70 -7.21 4.58
N LEU A 220 -7.04 -7.74 5.75
CA LEU A 220 -6.11 -8.42 6.64
C LEU A 220 -6.34 -9.92 6.49
N SER A 221 -5.42 -10.62 5.83
CA SER A 221 -5.47 -12.05 5.54
C SER A 221 -4.61 -12.82 6.53
N ILE A 222 -5.23 -13.63 7.37
CA ILE A 222 -4.66 -14.29 8.54
C ILE A 222 -4.41 -15.77 8.20
N ASN A 223 -3.17 -16.22 8.29
CA ASN A 223 -2.81 -17.62 8.04
C ASN A 223 -3.14 -18.49 9.25
N LEU A 224 -4.19 -19.27 9.14
CA LEU A 224 -4.71 -20.10 10.25
C LEU A 224 -3.69 -21.13 10.74
N LYS A 225 -2.96 -21.77 9.83
CA LYS A 225 -1.96 -22.79 10.18
C LYS A 225 -0.79 -22.22 10.98
N SER A 226 -0.42 -20.98 10.75
CA SER A 226 0.68 -20.32 11.48
C SER A 226 0.37 -20.08 12.96
N PHE A 227 -0.92 -19.95 13.31
CA PHE A 227 -1.38 -19.82 14.69
C PHE A 227 -1.77 -21.17 15.30
N ALA A 228 -2.35 -22.08 14.52
CA ALA A 228 -2.75 -23.42 14.95
C ALA A 228 -1.82 -24.49 14.37
N ARG A 229 -0.54 -24.49 14.74
CA ARG A 229 0.52 -25.31 14.13
C ARG A 229 0.24 -26.81 14.14
N GLN A 230 -0.44 -27.31 15.18
CA GLN A 230 -0.80 -28.74 15.34
C GLN A 230 -2.05 -29.14 14.55
N SER A 231 -2.80 -28.17 13.98
CA SER A 231 -4.01 -28.46 13.21
C SER A 231 -3.67 -29.19 11.90
N LYS A 232 -4.67 -29.89 11.33
CA LYS A 232 -4.58 -30.50 10.00
C LYS A 232 -4.87 -29.52 8.85
N LEU A 233 -5.01 -28.22 9.15
CA LEU A 233 -5.32 -27.20 8.15
C LEU A 233 -4.21 -27.11 7.09
N PRO A 234 -4.57 -26.86 5.82
CA PRO A 234 -3.60 -26.58 4.77
C PRO A 234 -2.76 -25.34 5.12
N ALA A 235 -1.46 -25.38 4.80
CA ALA A 235 -0.55 -24.27 5.10
C ALA A 235 -0.91 -22.97 4.37
N TRP A 236 -1.56 -23.08 3.21
CA TRP A 236 -1.97 -21.96 2.37
C TRP A 236 -3.33 -21.36 2.72
N LEU A 237 -4.09 -22.00 3.63
CA LEU A 237 -5.44 -21.53 3.98
C LEU A 237 -5.38 -20.34 4.94
N ASN A 238 -5.97 -19.24 4.50
CA ASN A 238 -6.18 -18.04 5.29
C ASN A 238 -7.67 -17.74 5.47
N ILE A 239 -7.97 -16.91 6.46
CA ILE A 239 -9.21 -16.17 6.57
C ILE A 239 -8.89 -14.69 6.43
N ALA A 240 -9.70 -13.94 5.70
CA ALA A 240 -9.48 -12.53 5.45
C ALA A 240 -10.65 -11.68 5.96
N ILE A 241 -10.32 -10.60 6.66
CA ILE A 241 -11.25 -9.55 7.06
C ILE A 241 -11.01 -8.37 6.14
N GLY A 242 -12.05 -7.92 5.44
CA GLY A 242 -11.99 -6.82 4.49
C GLY A 242 -12.66 -5.55 4.98
N TYR A 243 -12.14 -4.43 4.56
CA TYR A 243 -12.72 -3.10 4.73
C TYR A 243 -12.89 -2.43 3.39
N GLY A 244 -14.10 -1.95 3.11
CA GLY A 244 -14.47 -1.21 1.92
C GLY A 244 -15.51 -0.13 2.25
N ALA A 245 -15.85 0.68 1.27
CA ALA A 245 -16.89 1.71 1.39
C ALA A 245 -17.58 1.93 0.06
N GLU A 246 -18.80 2.43 0.09
CA GLU A 246 -19.61 2.71 -1.08
C GLU A 246 -20.40 4.01 -0.97
N GLY A 247 -20.90 4.45 -2.13
CA GLY A 247 -21.78 5.62 -2.25
C GLY A 247 -21.02 6.95 -2.20
N MET A 248 -19.73 6.97 -2.49
CA MET A 248 -18.88 8.15 -2.38
C MET A 248 -18.64 8.79 -3.75
N PHE A 249 -19.08 10.03 -3.92
CA PHE A 249 -18.84 10.90 -5.08
C PHE A 249 -18.19 12.23 -4.68
N GLY A 250 -17.55 12.27 -3.54
CA GLY A 250 -16.79 13.38 -2.95
C GLY A 250 -16.11 12.95 -1.66
N GLY A 251 -15.15 13.71 -1.18
CA GLY A 251 -14.35 13.39 0.02
C GLY A 251 -15.21 13.23 1.27
N THR A 252 -15.91 14.29 1.65
CA THR A 252 -16.76 14.34 2.86
C THR A 252 -18.22 14.05 2.57
N GLU A 253 -18.76 14.56 1.45
CA GLU A 253 -20.16 14.42 1.04
C GLU A 253 -20.30 14.37 -0.48
N ASN A 254 -21.50 13.95 -0.97
CA ASN A 254 -21.81 13.84 -2.38
C ASN A 254 -22.38 15.18 -2.91
N PHE A 255 -21.62 16.25 -2.69
CA PHE A 255 -22.00 17.60 -3.05
C PHE A 255 -20.81 18.38 -3.62
N LEU A 256 -21.05 19.18 -4.65
CA LEU A 256 -20.05 20.06 -5.24
C LEU A 256 -20.72 21.35 -5.70
N GLN A 257 -20.14 22.48 -5.37
CA GLN A 257 -20.53 23.81 -5.88
C GLN A 257 -19.30 24.52 -6.43
N ASP A 258 -19.53 25.46 -7.36
CA ASP A 258 -18.48 26.34 -7.86
C ASP A 258 -18.20 27.52 -6.90
N ALA A 259 -17.19 28.34 -7.24
CA ALA A 259 -16.82 29.52 -6.46
C ALA A 259 -17.94 30.58 -6.38
N ASN A 260 -18.93 30.55 -7.27
CA ASN A 260 -20.08 31.44 -7.30
C ASN A 260 -21.30 30.91 -6.54
N GLY A 261 -21.17 29.70 -5.96
CA GLY A 261 -22.24 29.04 -5.21
C GLY A 261 -23.23 28.26 -6.09
N ASN A 262 -22.96 28.11 -7.41
CA ASN A 262 -23.82 27.29 -8.25
C ASN A 262 -23.58 25.80 -7.96
N ILE A 263 -24.67 25.04 -7.80
CA ILE A 263 -24.60 23.61 -7.54
C ILE A 263 -24.19 22.88 -8.83
N LEU A 264 -23.01 22.26 -8.83
CA LEU A 264 -22.50 21.47 -9.92
C LEU A 264 -22.89 19.98 -9.78
N PHE A 265 -23.06 19.52 -8.54
CA PHE A 265 -23.44 18.14 -8.24
C PHE A 265 -24.07 18.07 -6.85
N ASP A 266 -25.23 17.46 -6.73
CA ASP A 266 -25.90 17.18 -5.46
C ASP A 266 -26.57 15.81 -5.51
N ARG A 267 -25.97 14.86 -4.83
CA ARG A 267 -26.50 13.51 -4.66
C ARG A 267 -26.33 13.07 -3.20
N ARG A 268 -26.65 13.98 -2.27
CA ARG A 268 -26.70 13.68 -0.83
C ARG A 268 -27.81 12.68 -0.48
N ASP A 269 -28.71 12.40 -1.41
CA ASP A 269 -29.67 11.31 -1.36
C ASP A 269 -29.01 9.92 -1.38
N ILE A 270 -27.79 9.79 -1.97
CA ILE A 270 -27.05 8.54 -1.99
C ILE A 270 -26.30 8.36 -0.67
N PRO A 271 -26.67 7.35 0.14
CA PRO A 271 -26.01 7.13 1.42
C PRO A 271 -24.59 6.63 1.25
N ARG A 272 -23.67 7.25 1.95
CA ARG A 272 -22.27 6.80 2.08
C ARG A 272 -22.19 5.83 3.25
N TYR A 273 -21.54 4.68 3.08
CA TYR A 273 -21.45 3.67 4.13
C TYR A 273 -20.23 2.78 4.01
N ARG A 274 -19.76 2.30 5.16
CA ARG A 274 -18.67 1.34 5.29
C ARG A 274 -19.19 -0.08 5.12
N LYS A 275 -18.32 -0.92 4.56
CA LYS A 275 -18.56 -2.36 4.39
C LYS A 275 -17.42 -3.14 5.06
N TRP A 276 -17.79 -4.16 5.78
CA TRP A 276 -16.85 -5.12 6.34
C TRP A 276 -17.11 -6.48 5.70
N TYR A 277 -16.04 -7.19 5.41
CA TYR A 277 -16.15 -8.47 4.73
C TYR A 277 -15.42 -9.55 5.50
N LEU A 278 -15.96 -10.78 5.44
CA LEU A 278 -15.29 -12.00 5.87
C LEU A 278 -15.24 -12.97 4.70
N SER A 279 -14.05 -13.50 4.40
CA SER A 279 -13.83 -14.35 3.23
C SER A 279 -12.70 -15.33 3.46
N PRO A 280 -12.76 -16.59 2.97
CA PRO A 280 -11.56 -17.39 2.83
C PRO A 280 -10.55 -16.74 1.89
N ASP A 281 -9.26 -17.04 2.10
CA ASP A 281 -8.20 -16.51 1.27
C ASP A 281 -7.04 -17.52 1.16
N ILE A 282 -6.13 -17.26 0.23
CA ILE A 282 -4.98 -18.12 -0.05
C ILE A 282 -3.68 -17.36 0.21
N ASP A 283 -2.81 -17.93 1.05
CA ASP A 283 -1.42 -17.50 1.13
C ASP A 283 -0.60 -18.19 0.04
N LEU A 284 -0.42 -17.50 -1.07
CA LEU A 284 0.33 -18.02 -2.21
C LEU A 284 1.80 -18.32 -1.85
N THR A 285 2.36 -17.64 -0.85
CA THR A 285 3.76 -17.85 -0.42
C THR A 285 3.97 -19.19 0.28
N LYS A 286 2.89 -19.82 0.76
CA LYS A 286 2.92 -21.15 1.39
C LYS A 286 2.76 -22.30 0.38
N ILE A 287 2.51 -21.99 -0.89
CA ILE A 287 2.44 -22.99 -1.96
C ILE A 287 3.87 -23.38 -2.35
N LYS A 288 4.18 -24.67 -2.17
CA LYS A 288 5.52 -25.20 -2.47
C LYS A 288 5.74 -25.28 -3.97
N THR A 289 6.83 -24.67 -4.46
CA THR A 289 7.26 -24.75 -5.85
C THR A 289 8.79 -24.84 -5.94
N ARG A 290 9.28 -25.58 -6.93
CA ARG A 290 10.72 -25.64 -7.25
C ARG A 290 11.17 -24.48 -8.15
N SER A 291 10.26 -23.85 -8.87
CA SER A 291 10.55 -22.74 -9.78
C SER A 291 10.77 -21.44 -9.00
N HIS A 292 11.94 -20.82 -9.20
CA HIS A 292 12.23 -19.51 -8.62
C HIS A 292 11.29 -18.41 -9.19
N PHE A 293 10.94 -18.52 -10.48
CA PHE A 293 10.02 -17.59 -11.13
C PHE A 293 8.62 -17.65 -10.52
N LEU A 294 8.07 -18.87 -10.33
CA LEU A 294 6.77 -19.02 -9.69
C LEU A 294 6.79 -18.54 -8.24
N ARG A 295 7.88 -18.74 -7.52
CA ARG A 295 8.01 -18.23 -6.14
C ARG A 295 7.97 -16.72 -6.10
N ALA A 296 8.68 -16.06 -7.01
CA ALA A 296 8.64 -14.60 -7.13
C ALA A 296 7.23 -14.11 -7.55
N GLY A 297 6.60 -14.78 -8.51
CA GLY A 297 5.22 -14.50 -8.91
C GLY A 297 4.23 -14.65 -7.75
N PHE A 298 4.30 -15.76 -7.01
CA PHE A 298 3.44 -15.97 -5.83
C PHE A 298 3.67 -14.92 -4.73
N PHE A 299 4.92 -14.49 -4.53
CA PHE A 299 5.23 -13.44 -3.58
C PHE A 299 4.58 -12.10 -3.96
N LEU A 300 4.66 -11.70 -5.24
CA LEU A 300 4.04 -10.47 -5.74
C LEU A 300 2.52 -10.55 -5.71
N LEU A 301 1.94 -11.63 -6.26
CA LEU A 301 0.51 -11.84 -6.33
C LEU A 301 -0.13 -12.02 -4.94
N ASN A 302 0.65 -12.38 -3.92
CA ASN A 302 0.15 -12.50 -2.55
C ASN A 302 -0.25 -11.15 -1.91
N SER A 303 0.04 -10.03 -2.56
CA SER A 303 -0.48 -8.71 -2.18
C SER A 303 -1.91 -8.48 -2.66
N LEU A 304 -2.42 -9.35 -3.54
CA LEU A 304 -3.80 -9.33 -3.99
C LEU A 304 -4.62 -10.37 -3.23
N LYS A 305 -5.86 -10.03 -2.96
CA LYS A 305 -6.85 -10.97 -2.40
C LYS A 305 -7.20 -12.00 -3.48
N PHE A 306 -7.18 -13.27 -3.11
CA PHE A 306 -7.66 -14.30 -4.02
C PHE A 306 -9.20 -14.20 -4.15
N PRO A 307 -9.75 -14.23 -5.40
CA PRO A 307 -11.19 -14.21 -5.61
C PRO A 307 -11.86 -15.39 -4.91
N ALA A 308 -12.77 -15.09 -3.99
CA ALA A 308 -13.44 -16.11 -3.19
C ALA A 308 -14.81 -15.62 -2.71
N PRO A 309 -15.70 -16.50 -2.26
CA PRO A 309 -16.96 -16.08 -1.64
C PRO A 309 -16.70 -15.19 -0.43
N SER A 310 -17.58 -14.20 -0.21
CA SER A 310 -17.51 -13.33 0.98
C SER A 310 -18.89 -13.04 1.58
N VAL A 311 -18.90 -12.85 2.89
CA VAL A 311 -20.04 -12.28 3.60
C VAL A 311 -19.71 -10.83 3.89
N GLY A 312 -20.53 -9.92 3.41
CA GLY A 312 -20.43 -8.48 3.63
C GLY A 312 -21.41 -8.03 4.71
N PHE A 313 -20.96 -7.08 5.54
CA PHE A 313 -21.75 -6.46 6.59
C PHE A 313 -21.73 -4.94 6.41
N SER A 314 -22.88 -4.31 6.36
CA SER A 314 -23.01 -2.87 6.22
C SER A 314 -24.26 -2.34 6.93
N LYS A 315 -24.46 -1.01 6.89
CA LYS A 315 -25.73 -0.40 7.37
C LYS A 315 -26.96 -0.88 6.57
N LYS A 316 -26.76 -1.40 5.36
CA LYS A 316 -27.84 -1.97 4.52
C LYS A 316 -28.19 -3.42 4.86
N GLY A 317 -27.43 -4.03 5.78
CA GLY A 317 -27.61 -5.41 6.18
C GLY A 317 -26.45 -6.32 5.82
N ILE A 318 -26.75 -7.61 5.73
CA ILE A 318 -25.79 -8.68 5.36
C ILE A 318 -25.97 -8.98 3.88
N GLU A 319 -24.86 -9.08 3.16
CA GLU A 319 -24.85 -9.47 1.75
C GLU A 319 -23.93 -10.68 1.54
N TRP A 320 -24.27 -11.51 0.56
CA TRP A 320 -23.45 -12.64 0.14
C TRP A 320 -22.92 -12.38 -1.27
N ASN A 321 -21.62 -12.50 -1.44
CA ASN A 321 -20.97 -12.42 -2.75
C ASN A 321 -20.32 -13.77 -3.06
N TRP A 322 -20.70 -14.41 -4.16
CA TRP A 322 -20.13 -15.69 -4.60
C TRP A 322 -18.66 -15.55 -5.01
N ILE A 323 -18.31 -14.42 -5.58
CA ILE A 323 -16.94 -14.07 -5.93
C ILE A 323 -16.75 -12.59 -5.57
N HIS A 324 -15.83 -12.31 -4.68
CA HIS A 324 -15.43 -10.95 -4.31
C HIS A 324 -13.99 -10.73 -4.74
N PHE A 325 -13.78 -9.62 -5.47
CA PHE A 325 -12.48 -9.19 -5.94
C PHE A 325 -11.99 -8.01 -5.09
#